data_e454a95e089aa4382a7b1aafb9acca6f
#
_entry.id   e454a95e089aa4382a7b1aafb9acca6f
#
_cell.length_a   1.000
_cell.length_b   1.000
_cell.length_c   1.000
_cell.angle_alpha   90.00
_cell.angle_beta   90.00
_cell.angle_gamma   90.00
#
_symmetry.space_group_name_H-M   'P 1'
#
loop_
_entity.id
_entity.type
_entity.pdbx_description
1 polymer ?
#
loop_
_entity_poly.entity_id
_entity_poly.type
_entity_poly.pdbx_seq_one_letter_code
_entity_poly.pdbx_strand_id
1 'polypeptide(L)'
;MEWTPEELQGIVSEHRLVLFMKGVPGAAQCGFSNRAAQVMETFAKENETVFASVDVLSDSRAIPSICAWSDFPTMPQIYVNGELIGGSDIALEMYEDGSLKEMFVANNA
;
A
#
# COMPACT_ATOMS: atom_id res chain seq x y z
N MET A 1 17.17 -6.52 2.61
CA MET A 1 16.18 -6.14 3.64
C MET A 1 15.93 -7.34 4.56
N GLU A 2 15.83 -7.09 5.84
CA GLU A 2 15.56 -8.14 6.83
C GLU A 2 14.09 -8.21 7.23
N TRP A 3 13.28 -7.29 6.75
CA TRP A 3 11.84 -7.22 7.01
C TRP A 3 11.51 -7.04 8.49
N THR A 4 12.36 -6.29 9.21
CA THR A 4 12.13 -5.98 10.62
C THR A 4 11.04 -4.94 10.77
N PRO A 5 10.38 -4.86 11.96
CA PRO A 5 9.41 -3.79 12.20
C PRO A 5 9.96 -2.39 11.97
N GLU A 6 11.24 -2.15 12.32
CA GLU A 6 11.90 -0.85 12.12
C GLU A 6 12.02 -0.52 10.64
N GLU A 7 12.40 -1.50 9.82
CA GLU A 7 12.51 -1.31 8.37
C GLU A 7 11.15 -1.05 7.74
N LEU A 8 10.14 -1.83 8.14
CA LEU A 8 8.79 -1.68 7.62
C LEU A 8 8.19 -0.32 8.02
N GLN A 9 8.38 0.08 9.26
CA GLN A 9 7.95 1.40 9.73
C GLN A 9 8.65 2.51 8.95
N GLY A 10 9.93 2.35 8.66
CA GLY A 10 10.70 3.30 7.84
C GLY A 10 10.10 3.49 6.45
N ILE A 11 9.73 2.40 5.80
CA ILE A 11 9.13 2.44 4.44
C ILE A 11 7.83 3.26 4.47
N VAL A 12 6.92 2.95 5.40
CA VAL A 12 5.62 3.62 5.43
C VAL A 12 5.69 5.04 5.95
N SER A 13 6.77 5.38 6.66
CA SER A 13 7.00 6.76 7.15
C SER A 13 7.67 7.65 6.11
N GLU A 14 8.49 7.08 5.23
CA GLU A 14 9.22 7.84 4.20
C GLU A 14 8.39 8.17 2.98
N HIS A 15 7.31 7.44 2.75
CA HIS A 15 6.46 7.60 1.57
C HIS A 15 5.02 7.86 1.99
N ARG A 16 4.38 8.83 1.35
CA ARG A 16 3.00 9.17 1.66
C ARG A 16 2.01 8.08 1.27
N LEU A 17 2.32 7.34 0.21
CA LEU A 17 1.50 6.23 -0.29
C LEU A 17 2.40 5.02 -0.47
N VAL A 18 2.04 3.90 0.16
CA VAL A 18 2.79 2.65 0.04
C VAL A 18 1.84 1.50 -0.25
N LEU A 19 2.23 0.67 -1.20
CA LEU A 19 1.49 -0.54 -1.57
C LEU A 19 2.41 -1.75 -1.42
N PHE A 20 2.08 -2.65 -0.50
CA PHE A 20 2.69 -3.97 -0.45
C PHE A 20 1.83 -4.90 -1.30
N MET A 21 2.40 -5.48 -2.36
CA MET A 21 1.63 -6.24 -3.34
C MET A 21 2.37 -7.49 -3.81
N LYS A 22 1.64 -8.41 -4.37
CA LYS A 22 2.22 -9.60 -5.01
C LYS A 22 2.58 -9.25 -6.45
N GLY A 23 3.87 -9.07 -6.71
CA GLY A 23 4.40 -8.60 -7.99
C GLY A 23 4.69 -7.12 -7.99
N VAL A 24 4.59 -6.51 -9.15
CA VAL A 24 4.85 -5.07 -9.34
C VAL A 24 3.70 -4.45 -10.14
N PRO A 25 3.53 -3.11 -10.06
CA PRO A 25 2.52 -2.44 -10.88
C PRO A 25 2.73 -2.74 -12.37
N GLY A 26 1.66 -3.14 -13.04
CA GLY A 26 1.73 -3.54 -14.45
C GLY A 26 2.07 -5.01 -14.67
N ALA A 27 2.53 -5.72 -13.64
CA ALA A 27 2.85 -7.15 -13.70
C ALA A 27 2.49 -7.85 -12.38
N ALA A 28 1.31 -7.56 -11.86
CA ALA A 28 0.81 -8.15 -10.62
C ALA A 28 0.56 -9.66 -10.79
N GLN A 29 0.87 -10.42 -9.74
CA GLN A 29 0.70 -11.88 -9.71
C GLN A 29 -0.61 -12.30 -9.03
N CYS A 30 -1.49 -11.35 -8.74
CA CYS A 30 -2.73 -11.57 -8.00
C CYS A 30 -3.74 -10.51 -8.43
N GLY A 31 -5.00 -10.90 -8.65
CA GLY A 31 -6.05 -9.99 -9.08
C GLY A 31 -6.32 -8.85 -8.08
N PHE A 32 -6.24 -9.16 -6.78
CA PHE A 32 -6.43 -8.14 -5.74
C PHE A 32 -5.27 -7.13 -5.75
N SER A 33 -4.03 -7.61 -5.95
CA SER A 33 -2.87 -6.73 -6.05
C SER A 33 -2.95 -5.86 -7.31
N ASN A 34 -3.44 -6.43 -8.42
CA ASN A 34 -3.62 -5.67 -9.66
C ASN A 34 -4.63 -4.54 -9.47
N ARG A 35 -5.75 -4.84 -8.83
CA ARG A 35 -6.79 -3.83 -8.55
C ARG A 35 -6.24 -2.72 -7.65
N ALA A 36 -5.53 -3.10 -6.59
CA ALA A 36 -4.92 -2.13 -5.68
C ALA A 36 -3.93 -1.23 -6.41
N ALA A 37 -3.08 -1.80 -7.27
CA ALA A 37 -2.11 -1.02 -8.04
C ALA A 37 -2.82 -0.04 -8.97
N GLN A 38 -3.90 -0.45 -9.62
CA GLN A 38 -4.67 0.44 -10.50
C GLN A 38 -5.30 1.60 -9.74
N VAL A 39 -5.86 1.34 -8.56
CA VAL A 39 -6.43 2.40 -7.70
C VAL A 39 -5.33 3.37 -7.31
N MET A 40 -4.17 2.87 -6.87
CA MET A 40 -3.07 3.72 -6.43
C MET A 40 -2.48 4.54 -7.58
N GLU A 41 -2.33 3.95 -8.76
CA GLU A 41 -1.86 4.68 -9.94
C GLU A 41 -2.80 5.81 -10.33
N THR A 42 -4.11 5.54 -10.36
CA THR A 42 -5.11 6.55 -10.68
C THR A 42 -5.14 7.66 -9.65
N PHE A 43 -5.15 7.30 -8.38
CA PHE A 43 -5.16 8.26 -7.28
C PHE A 43 -3.90 9.14 -7.28
N ALA A 44 -2.73 8.55 -7.45
CA ALA A 44 -1.47 9.28 -7.46
C ALA A 44 -1.43 10.27 -8.62
N LYS A 45 -1.89 9.85 -9.80
CA LYS A 45 -1.93 10.71 -10.97
C LYS A 45 -2.88 11.88 -10.79
N GLU A 46 -4.06 11.63 -10.25
CA GLU A 46 -5.07 12.68 -10.01
C GLU A 46 -4.63 13.68 -8.93
N ASN A 47 -3.79 13.26 -8.01
CA ASN A 47 -3.35 14.09 -6.91
C ASN A 47 -1.90 14.56 -7.05
N GLU A 48 -1.33 14.42 -8.24
CA GLU A 48 0.02 14.89 -8.57
C GLU A 48 1.07 14.37 -7.60
N THR A 49 1.00 13.09 -7.27
CA THR A 49 1.92 12.43 -6.35
C THR A 49 2.35 11.09 -6.91
N VAL A 50 3.17 10.37 -6.17
CA VAL A 50 3.63 9.03 -6.51
C VAL A 50 3.36 8.09 -5.35
N PHE A 51 3.37 6.79 -5.62
CA PHE A 51 3.32 5.80 -4.56
C PHE A 51 4.52 4.85 -4.66
N ALA A 52 4.96 4.37 -3.52
CA ALA A 52 5.99 3.35 -3.45
C ALA A 52 5.33 1.98 -3.46
N SER A 53 5.89 1.02 -4.19
CA SER A 53 5.41 -0.36 -4.17
C SER A 53 6.52 -1.30 -3.72
N VAL A 54 6.12 -2.34 -2.99
CA VAL A 54 7.03 -3.37 -2.51
C VAL A 54 6.50 -4.72 -2.99
N ASP A 55 7.32 -5.44 -3.75
CA ASP A 55 6.98 -6.78 -4.22
C ASP A 55 7.20 -7.78 -3.09
N VAL A 56 6.11 -8.26 -2.49
CA VAL A 56 6.18 -9.19 -1.37
C VAL A 56 6.51 -10.63 -1.79
N LEU A 57 6.57 -10.89 -3.09
CA LEU A 57 7.00 -12.20 -3.61
C LEU A 57 8.51 -12.26 -3.84
N SER A 58 9.21 -11.12 -3.75
CA SER A 58 10.66 -11.07 -3.97
C SER A 58 11.47 -11.80 -2.90
N ASP A 59 10.88 -12.02 -1.73
CA ASP A 59 11.53 -12.66 -0.59
C ASP A 59 10.46 -13.43 0.20
N SER A 60 10.74 -14.71 0.48
CA SER A 60 9.78 -15.56 1.21
C SER A 60 9.49 -15.09 2.63
N ARG A 61 10.34 -14.23 3.20
CA ARG A 61 10.15 -13.68 4.54
C ARG A 61 9.20 -12.48 4.55
N ALA A 62 8.93 -11.88 3.38
CA ALA A 62 8.18 -10.62 3.29
C ALA A 62 6.76 -10.75 3.84
N ILE A 63 5.97 -11.66 3.29
CA ILE A 63 4.55 -11.80 3.68
C ILE A 63 4.39 -12.10 5.17
N PRO A 64 5.05 -13.12 5.75
CA PRO A 64 4.87 -13.37 7.18
C PRO A 64 5.35 -12.21 8.07
N SER A 65 6.42 -11.52 7.68
CA SER A 65 6.93 -10.38 8.45
C SER A 65 5.98 -9.19 8.40
N ILE A 66 5.47 -8.86 7.23
CA ILE A 66 4.55 -7.73 7.06
C ILE A 66 3.23 -8.01 7.78
N CYS A 67 2.67 -9.21 7.62
CA CYS A 67 1.41 -9.58 8.25
C CYS A 67 1.53 -9.56 9.79
N ALA A 68 2.65 -10.04 10.35
CA ALA A 68 2.87 -10.01 11.79
C ALA A 68 3.00 -8.57 12.30
N TRP A 69 3.77 -7.74 11.61
CA TRP A 69 3.99 -6.34 11.99
C TRP A 69 2.70 -5.51 11.89
N SER A 70 1.93 -5.69 10.82
CA SER A 70 0.72 -4.89 10.58
C SER A 70 -0.51 -5.42 11.31
N ASP A 71 -0.46 -6.66 11.82
CA ASP A 71 -1.61 -7.37 12.36
C ASP A 71 -2.75 -7.45 11.33
N PHE A 72 -2.41 -7.61 10.06
CA PHE A 72 -3.35 -7.72 8.96
C PHE A 72 -2.97 -8.95 8.13
N PRO A 73 -3.90 -9.89 7.88
CA PRO A 73 -3.54 -11.24 7.44
C PRO A 73 -3.30 -11.43 5.95
N THR A 74 -3.63 -10.45 5.10
CA THR A 74 -3.64 -10.66 3.65
C THR A 74 -2.88 -9.56 2.90
N MET A 75 -2.61 -9.84 1.61
CA MET A 75 -2.07 -8.89 0.64
C MET A 75 -3.14 -8.62 -0.42
N PRO A 76 -3.18 -7.46 -1.04
CA PRO A 76 -2.28 -6.32 -0.83
C PRO A 76 -2.58 -5.55 0.47
N GLN A 77 -1.62 -4.73 0.89
CA GLN A 77 -1.81 -3.79 2.00
C GLN A 77 -1.45 -2.40 1.53
N ILE A 78 -2.31 -1.43 1.83
CA ILE A 78 -2.12 -0.05 1.41
C ILE A 78 -1.99 0.84 2.64
N TYR A 79 -0.97 1.70 2.62
CA TYR A 79 -0.69 2.66 3.68
C TYR A 79 -0.77 4.07 3.12
N VAL A 80 -1.45 4.94 3.84
CA VAL A 80 -1.57 6.37 3.51
C VAL A 80 -1.04 7.16 4.70
N ASN A 81 -0.01 7.96 4.45
CA ASN A 81 0.64 8.76 5.50
C ASN A 81 1.03 7.91 6.73
N GLY A 82 1.54 6.70 6.48
CA GLY A 82 2.00 5.78 7.53
C GLY A 82 0.91 4.94 8.17
N GLU A 83 -0.34 5.07 7.75
CA GLU A 83 -1.47 4.39 8.35
C GLU A 83 -2.06 3.34 7.40
N LEU A 84 -2.22 2.12 7.90
CA LEU A 84 -2.81 1.03 7.13
C LEU A 84 -4.30 1.29 6.90
N ILE A 85 -4.73 1.30 5.63
CA ILE A 85 -6.15 1.42 5.32
C ILE A 85 -6.78 0.07 5.01
N GLY A 86 -6.02 -0.91 4.57
CA GLY A 86 -6.50 -2.26 4.26
C GLY A 86 -6.06 -2.74 2.90
N GLY A 87 -6.91 -3.56 2.27
CA GLY A 87 -6.63 -4.16 0.96
C GLY A 87 -7.31 -3.43 -0.20
N SER A 88 -7.46 -4.16 -1.33
CA SER A 88 -7.96 -3.57 -2.57
C SER A 88 -9.41 -3.08 -2.48
N ASP A 89 -10.27 -3.81 -1.79
CA ASP A 89 -11.69 -3.47 -1.74
C ASP A 89 -11.92 -2.18 -0.99
N ILE A 90 -11.29 -2.02 0.18
CA ILE A 90 -11.42 -0.79 0.96
C ILE A 90 -10.78 0.39 0.24
N ALA A 91 -9.65 0.17 -0.44
CA ALA A 91 -8.99 1.23 -1.20
C ALA A 91 -9.88 1.75 -2.31
N LEU A 92 -10.53 0.86 -3.06
CA LEU A 92 -11.44 1.24 -4.13
C LEU A 92 -12.64 2.01 -3.55
N GLU A 93 -13.23 1.52 -2.47
CA GLU A 93 -14.35 2.17 -1.80
C GLU A 93 -13.99 3.58 -1.33
N MET A 94 -12.84 3.72 -0.67
CA MET A 94 -12.37 5.02 -0.19
C MET A 94 -12.01 5.97 -1.33
N TYR A 95 -11.51 5.42 -2.43
CA TYR A 95 -11.25 6.22 -3.62
C TYR A 95 -12.55 6.78 -4.18
N GLU A 96 -13.57 5.93 -4.33
CA GLU A 96 -14.85 6.32 -4.93
C GLU A 96 -15.67 7.27 -4.05
N ASP A 97 -15.62 7.13 -2.73
CA ASP A 97 -16.39 7.97 -1.82
C ASP A 97 -15.66 9.26 -1.40
N GLY A 98 -14.41 9.43 -1.84
CA GLY A 98 -13.62 10.63 -1.55
C GLY A 98 -12.85 10.60 -0.24
N SER A 99 -13.05 9.58 0.60
CA SER A 99 -12.37 9.52 1.90
C SER A 99 -10.86 9.27 1.77
N LEU A 100 -10.42 8.62 0.69
CA LEU A 100 -8.99 8.42 0.44
C LEU A 100 -8.29 9.78 0.26
N LYS A 101 -8.89 10.67 -0.50
CA LYS A 101 -8.35 12.01 -0.70
C LYS A 101 -8.37 12.81 0.59
N GLU A 102 -9.44 12.73 1.36
CA GLU A 102 -9.52 13.41 2.65
C GLU A 102 -8.39 12.97 3.58
N MET A 103 -8.15 11.67 3.66
CA MET A 103 -7.08 11.11 4.48
C MET A 103 -5.71 11.53 3.99
N PHE A 104 -5.50 11.54 2.68
CA PHE A 104 -4.24 11.92 2.06
C PHE A 104 -3.90 13.39 2.34
N VAL A 105 -4.86 14.29 2.20
CA VAL A 105 -4.61 15.72 2.40
C VAL A 105 -4.61 16.14 3.87
N ALA A 106 -5.30 15.42 4.73
CA ALA A 106 -5.42 15.76 6.16
C ALA A 106 -4.07 15.83 6.87
N ASN A 107 -3.11 15.00 6.47
CA ASN A 107 -1.79 14.93 7.07
C ASN A 107 -0.75 15.77 6.33
N ASN A 108 -1.21 16.63 5.43
CA ASN A 108 -0.35 17.52 4.65
C ASN A 108 -0.34 18.94 5.20
N ALA A 109 -0.87 19.11 6.37
CA ALA A 109 -0.94 20.45 7.00
C ALA A 109 0.39 20.80 7.65
#